data_f73d234445cd76260f3246b1ca0451f0
#
_entry.id   f73d234445cd76260f3246b1ca0451f0
#
_cell.length_a   1.000
_cell.length_b   1.000
_cell.length_c   1.000
_cell.angle_alpha   90.00
_cell.angle_beta   90.00
_cell.angle_gamma   90.00
#
_symmetry.space_group_name_H-M   'P 1'
#
loop_
_entity.id
_entity.type
_entity.pdbx_description
1 polymer ?
#
loop_
_entity_poly.entity_id
_entity_poly.type
_entity_poly.pdbx_seq_one_letter_code
_entity_poly.pdbx_strand_id
1 'polypeptide(L)'
;MYLHGLESSNVCDKVDFLRERAEVLAPSIDYNKQGIEQELMYMFEAFKPDLIIGSSMGGHVGLMLANYYNIDAIVFNPAIHSRPIEPKLDI
;
A
#
# COMPACT_ATOMS: atom_id res chain seq x y z
N MET A 1 0.34 7.31 2.89
CA MET A 1 0.67 5.89 3.12
C MET A 1 1.35 5.32 1.89
N TYR A 2 2.47 4.68 2.07
CA TYR A 2 3.22 4.07 0.96
C TYR A 2 3.22 2.55 1.10
N LEU A 3 2.88 1.86 0.02
CA LEU A 3 2.80 0.40 -0.02
C LEU A 3 3.82 -0.15 -1.04
N HIS A 4 4.82 -0.88 -0.55
CA HIS A 4 5.88 -1.42 -1.40
C HIS A 4 5.42 -2.63 -2.20
N GLY A 5 6.22 -3.04 -3.19
CA GLY A 5 5.94 -4.21 -4.01
C GLY A 5 6.24 -5.51 -3.30
N LEU A 6 5.86 -6.62 -3.96
CA LEU A 6 5.99 -7.97 -3.39
C LEU A 6 7.45 -8.35 -3.12
N GLU A 7 8.35 -7.94 -4.01
CA GLU A 7 9.78 -8.26 -3.92
C GLU A 7 10.61 -7.07 -3.48
N SER A 8 9.99 -6.02 -2.96
CA SER A 8 10.69 -4.85 -2.47
C SER A 8 10.41 -4.65 -0.98
N SER A 9 10.88 -3.54 -0.45
CA SER A 9 10.72 -3.26 0.97
C SER A 9 10.28 -1.82 1.17
N ASN A 10 9.99 -1.48 2.42
CA ASN A 10 9.66 -0.12 2.80
C ASN A 10 10.91 0.78 2.92
N VAL A 11 12.10 0.22 2.73
CA VAL A 11 13.36 0.97 2.71
C VAL A 11 13.73 1.21 1.26
N CYS A 12 13.42 2.38 0.73
CA CYS A 12 13.69 2.70 -0.66
C CYS A 12 13.75 4.22 -0.85
N ASP A 13 14.26 4.62 -2.00
CA ASP A 13 14.44 6.03 -2.34
C ASP A 13 13.10 6.79 -2.40
N LYS A 14 12.04 6.11 -2.83
CA LYS A 14 10.72 6.72 -2.89
C LYS A 14 10.23 7.12 -1.51
N VAL A 15 10.43 6.26 -0.52
CA VAL A 15 10.02 6.55 0.86
C VAL A 15 10.85 7.70 1.41
N ASP A 16 12.15 7.69 1.19
CA ASP A 16 13.04 8.77 1.65
C ASP A 16 12.63 10.11 1.03
N PHE A 17 12.36 10.12 -0.25
CA PHE A 17 11.89 11.31 -0.96
C PHE A 17 10.60 11.85 -0.35
N LEU A 18 9.66 10.95 -0.07
CA LEU A 18 8.37 11.36 0.47
C LEU A 18 8.48 11.88 1.89
N ARG A 19 9.35 11.26 2.71
CA ARG A 19 9.52 11.67 4.12
C ARG A 19 10.11 13.07 4.26
N GLU A 20 10.80 13.56 3.24
CA GLU A 20 11.29 14.92 3.23
C GLU A 20 10.18 15.95 3.02
N ARG A 21 9.00 15.51 2.59
CA ARG A 21 7.90 16.39 2.18
C ARG A 21 6.61 16.18 2.96
N ALA A 22 6.47 15.05 3.61
CA ALA A 22 5.22 14.70 4.28
C ALA A 22 5.47 13.69 5.38
N GLU A 23 4.47 13.52 6.23
CA GLU A 23 4.44 12.44 7.20
C GLU A 23 4.04 11.17 6.47
N VAL A 24 4.87 10.14 6.52
CA VAL A 24 4.68 8.91 5.73
C VAL A 24 4.56 7.70 6.63
N LEU A 25 3.46 6.96 6.46
CA LEU A 25 3.34 5.62 6.99
C LEU A 25 3.77 4.66 5.87
N ALA A 26 4.87 3.95 6.08
CA ALA A 26 5.41 3.00 5.12
C ALA A 26 5.68 1.67 5.83
N PRO A 27 4.64 0.83 5.98
CA PRO A 27 4.80 -0.43 6.70
C PRO A 27 5.63 -1.43 5.89
N SER A 28 6.33 -2.31 6.60
CA SER A 28 6.93 -3.49 5.99
C SER A 28 5.84 -4.53 5.85
N ILE A 29 5.54 -4.93 4.61
CA ILE A 29 4.36 -5.74 4.32
C ILE A 29 4.77 -7.12 3.84
N ASP A 30 4.26 -8.15 4.51
CA ASP A 30 4.29 -9.52 4.03
C ASP A 30 2.92 -9.85 3.47
N TYR A 31 2.80 -9.80 2.13
CA TYR A 31 1.53 -10.02 1.46
C TYR A 31 1.03 -11.46 1.55
N ASN A 32 1.87 -12.37 2.02
CA ASN A 32 1.49 -13.77 2.25
C ASN A 32 0.96 -14.02 3.66
N LYS A 33 1.05 -13.03 4.52
CA LYS A 33 0.65 -13.17 5.91
C LYS A 33 -0.87 -13.28 6.02
N GLN A 34 -1.35 -14.24 6.79
CA GLN A 34 -2.77 -14.36 7.06
C GLN A 34 -3.27 -13.12 7.81
N GLY A 35 -4.37 -12.55 7.33
CA GLY A 35 -4.95 -11.36 7.95
C GLY A 35 -4.28 -10.05 7.56
N ILE A 36 -3.42 -10.07 6.53
CA ILE A 36 -2.69 -8.86 6.14
C ILE A 36 -3.63 -7.73 5.70
N GLU A 37 -4.73 -8.06 5.06
CA GLU A 37 -5.66 -7.04 4.61
C GLU A 37 -6.31 -6.30 5.79
N GLN A 38 -6.68 -7.01 6.85
CA GLN A 38 -7.23 -6.38 8.05
C GLN A 38 -6.17 -5.55 8.77
N GLU A 39 -4.94 -6.04 8.78
CA GLU A 39 -3.83 -5.31 9.38
C GLU A 39 -3.58 -3.98 8.67
N LEU A 40 -3.59 -4.00 7.33
CA LEU A 40 -3.42 -2.80 6.54
C LEU A 40 -4.57 -1.81 6.74
N MET A 41 -5.79 -2.32 6.83
CA MET A 41 -6.95 -1.48 7.10
C MET A 41 -6.86 -0.84 8.48
N TYR A 42 -6.42 -1.59 9.48
CA TYR A 42 -6.21 -1.06 10.81
C TYR A 42 -5.17 0.06 10.81
N MET A 43 -4.05 -0.16 10.12
CA MET A 43 -3.01 0.86 9.99
C MET A 43 -3.53 2.12 9.29
N PHE A 44 -4.31 1.93 8.22
CA PHE A 44 -4.92 3.03 7.50
C PHE A 44 -5.82 3.86 8.41
N GLU A 45 -6.68 3.19 9.17
CA GLU A 45 -7.64 3.87 10.03
C GLU A 45 -6.97 4.60 11.18
N ALA A 46 -5.86 4.07 11.68
CA ALA A 46 -5.08 4.73 12.73
C ALA A 46 -4.31 5.94 12.23
N PHE A 47 -3.72 5.84 11.04
CA PHE A 47 -2.91 6.90 10.46
C PHE A 47 -3.75 7.97 9.76
N LYS A 48 -4.84 7.58 9.13
CA LYS A 48 -5.75 8.45 8.35
C LYS A 48 -5.01 9.22 7.25
N PRO A 49 -4.41 8.52 6.29
CA PRO A 49 -3.69 9.19 5.22
C PRO A 49 -4.64 9.94 4.29
N ASP A 50 -4.14 11.00 3.68
CA ASP A 50 -4.86 11.75 2.65
C ASP A 50 -4.61 11.19 1.26
N LEU A 51 -3.53 10.41 1.12
CA LEU A 51 -3.08 9.89 -0.17
C LEU A 51 -2.41 8.56 0.04
N ILE A 52 -2.67 7.62 -0.86
CA ILE A 52 -1.94 6.36 -0.92
C ILE A 52 -1.03 6.39 -2.15
N ILE A 53 0.21 5.94 -1.96
CA ILE A 53 1.15 5.72 -3.05
C ILE A 53 1.56 4.27 -2.97
N GLY A 54 1.45 3.55 -4.07
CA GLY A 54 1.78 2.14 -4.10
C GLY A 54 2.53 1.73 -5.35
N SER A 55 3.36 0.71 -5.24
CA SER A 55 4.17 0.22 -6.33
C SER A 55 3.96 -1.28 -6.49
N SER A 56 3.72 -1.74 -7.72
CA SER A 56 3.54 -3.14 -8.05
C SER A 56 2.38 -3.77 -7.25
N MET A 57 2.63 -4.78 -6.42
CA MET A 57 1.59 -5.36 -5.56
C MET A 57 1.01 -4.31 -4.61
N GLY A 58 1.86 -3.41 -4.09
CA GLY A 58 1.41 -2.28 -3.26
C GLY A 58 0.52 -1.32 -4.04
N GLY A 59 0.73 -1.20 -5.34
CA GLY A 59 -0.15 -0.41 -6.19
C GLY A 59 -1.54 -1.03 -6.31
N HIS A 60 -1.60 -2.35 -6.48
CA HIS A 60 -2.87 -3.07 -6.53
C HIS A 60 -3.65 -2.93 -5.22
N VAL A 61 -2.98 -3.19 -4.11
CA VAL A 61 -3.58 -3.07 -2.78
C VAL A 61 -3.96 -1.62 -2.48
N GLY A 62 -3.10 -0.69 -2.90
CA GLY A 62 -3.36 0.74 -2.73
C GLY A 62 -4.63 1.20 -3.44
N LEU A 63 -4.85 0.72 -4.66
CA LEU A 63 -6.09 1.02 -5.38
C LEU A 63 -7.31 0.50 -4.64
N MET A 64 -7.23 -0.71 -4.10
CA MET A 64 -8.34 -1.29 -3.34
C MET A 64 -8.63 -0.49 -2.08
N LEU A 65 -7.60 -0.12 -1.33
CA LEU A 65 -7.77 0.70 -0.13
C LEU A 65 -8.32 2.10 -0.46
N ALA A 66 -7.76 2.73 -1.49
CA ALA A 66 -8.21 4.06 -1.90
C ALA A 66 -9.68 4.04 -2.31
N ASN A 67 -10.09 3.00 -3.01
CA ASN A 67 -11.49 2.85 -3.41
C ASN A 67 -12.40 2.63 -2.19
N TYR A 68 -11.96 1.78 -1.27
CA TYR A 68 -12.74 1.48 -0.08
C TYR A 68 -12.93 2.70 0.82
N TYR A 69 -11.85 3.46 1.03
CA TYR A 69 -11.87 4.63 1.91
C TYR A 69 -12.16 5.95 1.19
N ASN A 70 -12.32 5.89 -0.12
CA ASN A 70 -12.64 7.05 -0.96
C ASN A 70 -11.61 8.18 -0.83
N ILE A 71 -10.34 7.82 -1.02
CA ILE A 71 -9.23 8.78 -1.08
C ILE A 71 -8.45 8.58 -2.37
N ASP A 72 -7.57 9.53 -2.68
CA ASP A 72 -6.75 9.48 -3.89
C ASP A 72 -5.60 8.50 -3.76
N ALA A 73 -5.18 7.96 -4.88
CA ALA A 73 -4.02 7.07 -4.94
C ALA A 73 -3.18 7.37 -6.17
N ILE A 74 -1.86 7.23 -6.01
CA ILE A 74 -0.90 7.26 -7.11
C ILE A 74 -0.22 5.89 -7.12
N VAL A 75 -0.29 5.19 -8.25
CA VAL A 75 0.24 3.84 -8.32
C VAL A 75 1.23 3.71 -9.47
N PHE A 76 2.27 2.92 -9.24
CA PHE A 76 3.31 2.63 -10.21
C PHE A 76 3.28 1.14 -10.55
N ASN A 77 3.08 0.81 -11.83
CA ASN A 77 3.08 -0.57 -12.31
C ASN A 77 2.25 -1.50 -11.41
N PRO A 78 0.96 -1.22 -11.21
CA PRO A 78 0.16 -2.05 -10.32
C PRO A 78 0.08 -3.49 -10.83
N ALA A 79 0.22 -4.47 -9.90
CA ALA A 79 0.23 -5.89 -10.23
C ALA A 79 -1.19 -6.41 -10.40
N ILE A 80 -1.87 -5.96 -11.47
CA ILE A 80 -3.27 -6.31 -11.71
C ILE A 80 -3.40 -7.68 -12.36
N HIS A 81 -2.47 -8.02 -13.29
CA HIS A 81 -2.58 -9.22 -14.09
C HIS A 81 -1.59 -10.32 -13.73
N SER A 82 -0.50 -10.01 -13.07
CA SER A 82 0.62 -10.93 -12.85
C SER A 82 0.97 -11.14 -11.40
N ARG A 83 0.04 -10.90 -10.51
CA ARG A 83 0.29 -11.07 -9.08
C ARG A 83 0.21 -12.55 -8.69
N PRO A 84 1.21 -13.08 -8.00
CA PRO A 84 1.16 -14.47 -7.56
C PRO A 84 0.16 -14.71 -6.44
N ILE A 85 -0.15 -13.67 -5.69
CA ILE A 85 -1.10 -13.73 -4.58
C ILE A 85 -2.06 -12.56 -4.71
N GLU A 86 -3.32 -12.84 -4.58
CA GLU A 86 -4.35 -11.83 -4.63
C GLU A 86 -4.78 -11.50 -3.20
N PRO A 87 -4.43 -10.32 -2.68
CA PRO A 87 -4.94 -9.92 -1.38
C PRO A 87 -6.44 -9.71 -1.48
N LYS A 88 -7.15 -10.22 -0.50
CA LYS A 88 -8.61 -10.13 -0.47
C LYS A 88 -8.99 -9.02 0.49
N LEU A 89 -9.32 -7.89 -0.06
CA LEU A 89 -9.89 -6.79 0.70
C LEU A 89 -11.39 -6.83 0.53
N ASP A 90 -12.07 -6.77 1.64
CA ASP A 90 -13.52 -6.88 1.69
C ASP A 90 -14.12 -5.49 1.46
N ILE A 91 -14.18 -5.12 0.18
CA ILE A 91 -14.61 -3.78 -0.23
C ILE A 91 -15.85 -3.83 -1.10
#